data_31def913fd8a7a3f3ee086820697972f
#
_entry.id   31def913fd8a7a3f3ee086820697972f
#
_cell.length_a   1.000
_cell.length_b   1.000
_cell.length_c   1.000
_cell.angle_alpha   90.00
_cell.angle_beta   90.00
_cell.angle_gamma   90.00
#
_symmetry.space_group_name_H-M   'P 1'
#
loop_
_entity.id
_entity.type
_entity.pdbx_description
1 polymer ?
#
loop_
_entity_poly.entity_id
_entity_poly.type
_entity_poly.pdbx_seq_one_letter_code
_entity_poly.pdbx_strand_id
1 'polypeptide(L)'
;MTLVRRVALISLLALAFLVPRQPAPAATGDDPVVKLDAFITKALKDYQVPGAAIAVVQNGKAVLVKGYGVRDVTKQGVVDENTIFQLASVTKTLTGAAAATVVDEGKLDWDKPIFNYLPEFVGYDPYMTRWLTERDLLAQRTGWPAFSGDQLDSFGYDRAEILRRLRFFKPRYSLREVAQYSNPGFFLAGEVAARISKQSWNDLVEKHLFAPLEMSRSGTVIKALQDSNATAAHALVDEKPVVVEPSDLDVTGAASSGTSTAADMSKLMLMFLNKGTYKGKRVLKPETVEEIFKRSMVSEIDFTDLPPISDKTGFYYGLGVGSYDYAGHQIIEKGGALAGVRTTLVLVPDKNAGIVVLANLNLTAFPEAVRAYFLNQVLGFDPQTDQKQIFDINQKLKKLMAPPPAPKNPGKFNGTPQSLVGVYENDYYGRCEILLDGDALKVQWGPAKYPATLKHWNNGAFMMQFPGATQAPSVTTFMIGEDGAAGGFETEALGTFTRVREKK
;
A
#
# COMPACT_ATOMS: atom_id res chain seq x y z
N MET A 1 -16.13 4.67 -19.12
CA MET A 1 -15.84 5.86 -18.27
C MET A 1 -15.41 5.34 -16.91
N THR A 2 -14.16 5.26 -16.77
CA THR A 2 -13.26 4.42 -15.99
C THR A 2 -13.20 4.76 -14.49
N LEU A 3 -12.69 3.83 -13.69
CA LEU A 3 -12.35 3.93 -12.26
C LEU A 3 -11.67 5.27 -11.89
N VAL A 4 -10.87 5.84 -12.80
CA VAL A 4 -10.25 7.18 -12.67
C VAL A 4 -11.29 8.30 -12.48
N ARG A 5 -12.51 8.18 -13.04
CA ARG A 5 -13.58 9.14 -12.81
C ARG A 5 -14.31 8.93 -11.47
N ARG A 6 -14.23 7.74 -10.87
CA ARG A 6 -14.82 7.51 -9.54
C ARG A 6 -13.96 8.08 -8.43
N VAL A 7 -12.64 8.12 -8.60
CA VAL A 7 -11.72 8.84 -7.70
C VAL A 7 -11.84 10.35 -7.90
N ALA A 8 -12.04 10.83 -9.13
CA ALA A 8 -12.20 12.27 -9.44
C ALA A 8 -13.53 12.88 -8.96
N LEU A 9 -14.58 12.07 -8.70
CA LEU A 9 -15.87 12.59 -8.20
C LEU A 9 -15.86 12.93 -6.70
N ILE A 10 -14.79 12.58 -5.97
CA ILE A 10 -14.59 12.99 -4.56
C ILE A 10 -13.91 14.36 -4.45
N SER A 11 -13.29 14.85 -5.54
CA SER A 11 -12.53 16.11 -5.54
C SER A 11 -13.36 17.39 -5.76
N LEU A 12 -14.67 17.34 -5.91
CA LEU A 12 -15.48 18.49 -6.37
C LEU A 12 -16.41 19.08 -5.30
N LEU A 13 -16.11 18.92 -4.00
CA LEU A 13 -16.92 19.54 -2.93
C LEU A 13 -16.07 20.04 -1.75
N ALA A 14 -15.04 20.82 -2.01
CA ALA A 14 -14.29 21.50 -0.95
C ALA A 14 -14.01 22.97 -1.31
N LEU A 15 -15.05 23.79 -1.34
CA LEU A 15 -14.93 25.21 -1.00
C LEU A 15 -15.61 25.38 0.36
N ALA A 16 -14.88 25.10 1.44
CA ALA A 16 -15.30 25.41 2.80
C ALA A 16 -14.24 26.33 3.43
N PHE A 17 -14.72 27.43 3.91
CA PHE A 17 -14.04 28.56 4.53
C PHE A 17 -12.88 28.16 5.46
N LEU A 18 -11.69 28.71 5.21
CA LEU A 18 -10.56 28.78 6.14
C LEU A 18 -10.96 29.59 7.38
N VAL A 19 -11.42 28.93 8.41
CA VAL A 19 -11.51 29.51 9.74
C VAL A 19 -10.24 29.12 10.49
N PRO A 20 -9.39 30.07 10.89
CA PRO A 20 -8.19 29.72 11.66
C PRO A 20 -8.59 29.04 12.98
N ARG A 21 -8.07 27.84 13.20
CA ARG A 21 -8.26 27.11 14.45
C ARG A 21 -7.52 27.82 15.59
N GLN A 22 -8.24 28.15 16.63
CA GLN A 22 -7.62 28.60 17.88
C GLN A 22 -7.14 27.38 18.68
N PRO A 23 -5.94 27.42 19.27
CA PRO A 23 -5.52 26.36 20.18
C PRO A 23 -6.50 26.29 21.37
N ALA A 24 -6.92 25.08 21.71
CA ALA A 24 -7.75 24.86 22.88
C ALA A 24 -6.95 25.21 24.16
N PRO A 25 -7.57 25.80 25.18
CA PRO A 25 -6.90 26.06 26.45
C PRO A 25 -6.45 24.71 27.05
N ALA A 26 -5.18 24.65 27.52
CA ALA A 26 -4.60 23.45 28.12
C ALA A 26 -5.49 22.93 29.25
N ALA A 27 -6.07 21.75 29.06
CA ALA A 27 -6.91 21.12 30.09
C ALA A 27 -5.99 20.66 31.23
N THR A 28 -6.22 21.26 32.41
CA THR A 28 -5.56 20.86 33.64
C THR A 28 -6.09 19.51 34.10
N GLY A 29 -5.21 18.50 34.23
CA GLY A 29 -5.45 17.36 35.09
C GLY A 29 -5.39 15.94 34.47
N ASP A 30 -5.55 15.76 33.17
CA ASP A 30 -5.58 14.41 32.60
C ASP A 30 -4.40 14.12 31.65
N ASP A 31 -3.69 13.03 31.90
CA ASP A 31 -2.58 12.55 31.08
C ASP A 31 -3.04 12.32 29.60
N PRO A 32 -2.42 12.99 28.63
CA PRO A 32 -2.72 12.82 27.22
C PRO A 32 -2.67 11.36 26.74
N VAL A 33 -1.76 10.56 27.27
CA VAL A 33 -1.62 9.13 26.91
C VAL A 33 -2.84 8.33 27.39
N VAL A 34 -3.36 8.63 28.58
CA VAL A 34 -4.57 7.97 29.13
C VAL A 34 -5.79 8.28 28.27
N LYS A 35 -5.93 9.54 27.81
CA LYS A 35 -7.04 9.93 26.93
C LYS A 35 -6.96 9.25 25.57
N LEU A 36 -5.77 9.16 24.99
CA LEU A 36 -5.56 8.44 23.73
C LEU A 36 -5.84 6.94 23.89
N ASP A 37 -5.40 6.30 24.97
CA ASP A 37 -5.67 4.90 25.28
C ASP A 37 -7.18 4.60 25.39
N ALA A 38 -7.91 5.46 26.07
CA ALA A 38 -9.37 5.36 26.18
C ALA A 38 -10.06 5.55 24.81
N PHE A 39 -9.59 6.51 24.00
CA PHE A 39 -10.09 6.71 22.65
C PHE A 39 -9.86 5.48 21.77
N ILE A 40 -8.64 4.91 21.75
CA ILE A 40 -8.30 3.72 20.98
C ILE A 40 -9.23 2.56 21.35
N THR A 41 -9.43 2.34 22.66
CA THR A 41 -10.29 1.26 23.16
C THR A 41 -11.75 1.40 22.67
N LYS A 42 -12.27 2.63 22.62
CA LYS A 42 -13.59 2.92 22.07
C LYS A 42 -13.62 2.76 20.55
N ALA A 43 -12.66 3.35 19.85
CA ALA A 43 -12.57 3.32 18.39
C ALA A 43 -12.45 1.89 17.84
N LEU A 44 -11.73 1.00 18.53
CA LEU A 44 -11.64 -0.42 18.13
C LEU A 44 -13.02 -1.05 17.94
N LYS A 45 -13.95 -0.77 18.84
CA LYS A 45 -15.34 -1.25 18.79
C LYS A 45 -16.15 -0.53 17.72
N ASP A 46 -16.06 0.80 17.66
CA ASP A 46 -16.84 1.62 16.72
C ASP A 46 -16.50 1.29 15.27
N TYR A 47 -15.24 0.98 14.99
CA TYR A 47 -14.73 0.60 13.66
C TYR A 47 -14.74 -0.91 13.40
N GLN A 48 -15.21 -1.72 14.35
CA GLN A 48 -15.31 -3.19 14.26
C GLN A 48 -13.95 -3.87 13.99
N VAL A 49 -12.85 -3.29 14.49
CA VAL A 49 -11.51 -3.85 14.32
C VAL A 49 -11.29 -4.96 15.34
N PRO A 50 -10.97 -6.22 14.91
CA PRO A 50 -10.74 -7.32 15.85
C PRO A 50 -9.59 -7.06 16.80
N GLY A 51 -8.47 -6.55 16.28
CA GLY A 51 -7.28 -6.26 17.06
C GLY A 51 -6.37 -5.24 16.43
N ALA A 52 -5.64 -4.53 17.28
CA ALA A 52 -4.63 -3.55 16.87
C ALA A 52 -3.47 -3.49 17.86
N ALA A 53 -2.29 -3.09 17.40
CA ALA A 53 -1.17 -2.72 18.24
C ALA A 53 -0.69 -1.30 17.90
N ILE A 54 -0.49 -0.49 18.92
CA ILE A 54 -0.15 0.93 18.78
C ILE A 54 1.12 1.24 19.57
N ALA A 55 2.04 2.00 18.98
CA ALA A 55 3.12 2.64 19.71
C ALA A 55 3.10 4.14 19.48
N VAL A 56 3.31 4.90 20.55
CA VAL A 56 3.51 6.36 20.53
C VAL A 56 4.89 6.66 21.10
N VAL A 57 5.64 7.45 20.36
CA VAL A 57 6.93 7.96 20.80
C VAL A 57 6.84 9.47 20.95
N GLN A 58 7.46 10.01 22.00
CA GLN A 58 7.50 11.44 22.26
C GLN A 58 8.76 11.80 23.07
N ASN A 59 9.43 12.88 22.68
CA ASN A 59 10.61 13.38 23.37
C ASN A 59 11.70 12.30 23.60
N GLY A 60 11.95 11.48 22.57
CA GLY A 60 12.99 10.44 22.60
C GLY A 60 12.62 9.18 23.39
N LYS A 61 11.36 8.99 23.75
CA LYS A 61 10.88 7.83 24.53
C LYS A 61 9.60 7.26 23.92
N ALA A 62 9.41 5.94 24.02
CA ALA A 62 8.12 5.31 23.82
C ALA A 62 7.25 5.56 25.06
N VAL A 63 6.13 6.29 24.89
CA VAL A 63 5.20 6.69 25.95
C VAL A 63 3.97 5.80 26.02
N LEU A 64 3.64 5.12 24.92
CA LEU A 64 2.62 4.08 24.84
C LEU A 64 3.13 2.99 23.90
N VAL A 65 3.08 1.73 24.33
CA VAL A 65 3.27 0.55 23.45
C VAL A 65 2.31 -0.51 23.95
N LYS A 66 1.23 -0.76 23.20
CA LYS A 66 0.13 -1.58 23.72
C LYS A 66 -0.64 -2.28 22.60
N GLY A 67 -1.08 -3.49 22.89
CA GLY A 67 -2.02 -4.26 22.08
C GLY A 67 -3.47 -4.10 22.56
N TYR A 68 -4.41 -4.26 21.65
CA TYR A 68 -5.86 -4.14 21.88
C TYR A 68 -6.60 -5.23 21.11
N GLY A 69 -7.64 -5.79 21.71
CA GLY A 69 -8.51 -6.79 21.07
C GLY A 69 -7.83 -8.14 20.87
N VAL A 70 -8.20 -8.83 19.79
CA VAL A 70 -7.82 -10.23 19.54
C VAL A 70 -7.02 -10.41 18.25
N ARG A 71 -6.11 -11.39 18.26
CA ARG A 71 -5.30 -11.74 17.09
C ARG A 71 -6.11 -12.41 15.99
N ASP A 72 -7.09 -13.20 16.38
CA ASP A 72 -7.89 -14.04 15.50
C ASP A 72 -9.29 -14.19 16.11
N VAL A 73 -10.34 -13.84 15.35
CA VAL A 73 -11.74 -13.93 15.85
C VAL A 73 -12.23 -15.36 16.02
N THR A 74 -11.52 -16.34 15.48
CA THR A 74 -11.87 -17.76 15.55
C THR A 74 -11.10 -18.52 16.64
N LYS A 75 -10.09 -17.87 17.25
CA LYS A 75 -9.20 -18.47 18.26
C LYS A 75 -9.06 -17.58 19.47
N GLN A 76 -8.68 -18.18 20.59
CA GLN A 76 -8.29 -17.43 21.76
C GLN A 76 -6.90 -16.81 21.55
N GLY A 77 -6.72 -15.56 21.96
CA GLY A 77 -5.44 -14.87 21.92
C GLY A 77 -5.62 -13.36 21.82
N VAL A 78 -5.06 -12.65 22.78
CA VAL A 78 -5.08 -11.19 22.79
C VAL A 78 -3.91 -10.63 21.98
N VAL A 79 -4.09 -9.44 21.43
CA VAL A 79 -3.00 -8.66 20.85
C VAL A 79 -2.21 -8.02 21.99
N ASP A 80 -0.89 -8.12 21.94
CA ASP A 80 0.04 -7.43 22.82
C ASP A 80 1.02 -6.55 22.00
N GLU A 81 1.94 -5.87 22.68
CA GLU A 81 2.93 -5.00 22.05
C GLU A 81 3.94 -5.73 21.14
N ASN A 82 4.08 -7.05 21.31
CA ASN A 82 4.98 -7.93 20.59
C ASN A 82 4.27 -8.79 19.53
N THR A 83 2.98 -8.58 19.34
CA THR A 83 2.20 -9.29 18.30
C THR A 83 2.64 -8.83 16.91
N ILE A 84 2.92 -9.80 16.02
CA ILE A 84 3.39 -9.55 14.66
C ILE A 84 2.21 -9.24 13.74
N PHE A 85 2.33 -8.16 12.99
CA PHE A 85 1.40 -7.72 11.93
C PHE A 85 2.13 -7.61 10.58
N GLN A 86 1.43 -7.82 9.47
CA GLN A 86 1.92 -7.33 8.17
C GLN A 86 1.92 -5.79 8.18
N LEU A 87 3.01 -5.21 7.68
CA LEU A 87 3.15 -3.75 7.57
C LEU A 87 2.48 -3.18 6.32
N ALA A 88 2.19 -4.04 5.34
CA ALA A 88 1.73 -3.58 4.04
C ALA A 88 2.68 -2.51 3.48
N SER A 89 2.16 -1.44 2.90
CA SER A 89 2.99 -0.40 2.28
C SER A 89 3.83 0.45 3.24
N VAL A 90 3.72 0.28 4.56
CA VAL A 90 4.72 0.85 5.50
C VAL A 90 6.10 0.23 5.25
N THR A 91 6.18 -0.95 4.64
CA THR A 91 7.41 -1.56 4.11
C THR A 91 8.21 -0.63 3.21
N LYS A 92 7.55 0.25 2.45
CA LYS A 92 8.22 1.24 1.57
C LYS A 92 9.14 2.19 2.33
N THR A 93 8.78 2.51 3.58
CA THR A 93 9.65 3.29 4.48
C THR A 93 10.91 2.50 4.86
N LEU A 94 10.77 1.17 5.07
CA LEU A 94 11.93 0.29 5.31
C LEU A 94 12.83 0.22 4.07
N THR A 95 12.24 0.12 2.88
CA THR A 95 12.99 0.08 1.61
C THR A 95 13.76 1.38 1.36
N GLY A 96 13.12 2.53 1.57
CA GLY A 96 13.79 3.83 1.49
C GLY A 96 14.95 3.96 2.49
N ALA A 97 14.73 3.54 3.74
CA ALA A 97 15.76 3.54 4.78
C ALA A 97 16.89 2.53 4.47
N ALA A 98 16.57 1.36 3.93
CA ALA A 98 17.58 0.37 3.53
C ALA A 98 18.43 0.88 2.35
N ALA A 99 17.82 1.46 1.31
CA ALA A 99 18.56 2.12 0.24
C ALA A 99 19.44 3.26 0.76
N ALA A 100 18.95 4.01 1.75
CA ALA A 100 19.69 5.07 2.41
C ALA A 100 20.98 4.59 3.10
N THR A 101 20.99 3.39 3.68
CA THR A 101 22.24 2.81 4.24
C THR A 101 23.29 2.58 3.16
N VAL A 102 22.88 2.16 1.96
CA VAL A 102 23.77 1.95 0.81
C VAL A 102 24.31 3.29 0.27
N VAL A 103 23.49 4.36 0.35
CA VAL A 103 23.94 5.73 0.04
C VAL A 103 24.94 6.22 1.08
N ASP A 104 24.70 5.99 2.36
CA ASP A 104 25.60 6.38 3.45
C ASP A 104 26.97 5.69 3.37
N GLU A 105 27.03 4.49 2.79
CA GLU A 105 28.24 3.78 2.44
C GLU A 105 28.95 4.32 1.18
N GLY A 106 28.35 5.30 0.47
CA GLY A 106 28.88 5.88 -0.77
C GLY A 106 28.79 4.96 -1.99
N LYS A 107 28.01 3.88 -1.93
CA LYS A 107 27.86 2.90 -2.98
C LYS A 107 26.71 3.22 -3.96
N LEU A 108 25.64 3.82 -3.45
CA LEU A 108 24.47 4.28 -4.20
C LEU A 108 24.41 5.81 -4.19
N ASP A 109 24.06 6.39 -5.33
CA ASP A 109 23.72 7.80 -5.49
C ASP A 109 22.25 7.89 -5.91
N TRP A 110 21.46 8.68 -5.20
CA TRP A 110 20.03 8.85 -5.44
C TRP A 110 19.68 9.30 -6.86
N ASP A 111 20.56 10.11 -7.48
CA ASP A 111 20.31 10.78 -8.75
C ASP A 111 21.11 10.21 -9.93
N LYS A 112 21.97 9.24 -9.65
CA LYS A 112 22.66 8.50 -10.71
C LYS A 112 21.71 7.50 -11.36
N PRO A 113 21.65 7.43 -12.71
CA PRO A 113 20.78 6.48 -13.41
C PRO A 113 21.00 5.04 -12.97
N ILE A 114 19.93 4.30 -12.70
CA ILE A 114 19.98 2.89 -12.25
C ILE A 114 20.65 1.98 -13.28
N PHE A 115 20.64 2.34 -14.56
CA PHE A 115 21.37 1.66 -15.62
C PHE A 115 22.87 1.47 -15.29
N ASN A 116 23.46 2.38 -14.51
CA ASN A 116 24.86 2.24 -14.09
C ASN A 116 25.06 1.15 -13.01
N TYR A 117 24.01 0.74 -12.34
CA TYR A 117 24.02 -0.26 -11.28
C TYR A 117 23.42 -1.59 -11.73
N LEU A 118 22.45 -1.51 -12.63
CA LEU A 118 21.66 -2.63 -13.16
C LEU A 118 21.67 -2.54 -14.71
N PRO A 119 22.79 -2.82 -15.38
CA PRO A 119 22.93 -2.62 -16.83
C PRO A 119 22.00 -3.49 -17.68
N GLU A 120 21.48 -4.59 -17.12
CA GLU A 120 20.46 -5.43 -17.74
C GLU A 120 19.04 -4.84 -17.69
N PHE A 121 18.80 -3.79 -16.90
CA PHE A 121 17.52 -3.12 -16.85
C PHE A 121 17.20 -2.44 -18.19
N VAL A 122 16.01 -2.75 -18.69
CA VAL A 122 15.44 -2.11 -19.87
C VAL A 122 14.07 -1.58 -19.49
N GLY A 123 13.88 -0.27 -19.57
CA GLY A 123 12.57 0.38 -19.44
C GLY A 123 11.77 0.29 -20.73
N TYR A 124 10.53 0.79 -20.69
CA TYR A 124 9.63 0.78 -21.85
C TYR A 124 10.21 1.49 -23.08
N ASP A 125 10.94 2.54 -22.87
CA ASP A 125 11.59 3.32 -23.91
C ASP A 125 13.07 3.63 -23.57
N PRO A 126 13.87 4.10 -24.54
CA PRO A 126 15.27 4.43 -24.33
C PRO A 126 15.50 5.54 -23.32
N TYR A 127 14.57 6.50 -23.17
CA TYR A 127 14.69 7.58 -22.21
C TYR A 127 14.58 7.08 -20.79
N MET A 128 13.53 6.29 -20.49
CA MET A 128 13.36 5.66 -19.18
C MET A 128 14.56 4.75 -18.85
N THR A 129 15.01 3.94 -19.79
CA THR A 129 16.18 3.05 -19.60
C THR A 129 17.42 3.82 -19.15
N ARG A 130 17.67 4.98 -19.77
CA ARG A 130 18.90 5.79 -19.56
C ARG A 130 18.85 6.71 -18.35
N TRP A 131 17.67 7.18 -17.95
CA TRP A 131 17.55 8.32 -17.03
C TRP A 131 16.79 8.04 -15.74
N LEU A 132 16.18 6.84 -15.62
CA LEU A 132 15.50 6.44 -14.39
C LEU A 132 16.52 6.32 -13.24
N THR A 133 16.22 6.94 -12.10
CA THR A 133 17.08 6.96 -10.92
C THR A 133 16.42 6.29 -9.73
N GLU A 134 17.21 5.96 -8.69
CA GLU A 134 16.68 5.43 -7.43
C GLU A 134 15.69 6.40 -6.78
N ARG A 135 16.00 7.70 -6.82
CA ARG A 135 15.07 8.75 -6.35
C ARG A 135 13.74 8.71 -7.10
N ASP A 136 13.74 8.50 -8.41
CA ASP A 136 12.48 8.47 -9.19
C ASP A 136 11.59 7.30 -8.78
N LEU A 137 12.18 6.15 -8.45
CA LEU A 137 11.49 4.96 -7.96
C LEU A 137 10.88 5.22 -6.58
N LEU A 138 11.70 5.65 -5.63
CA LEU A 138 11.28 5.86 -4.23
C LEU A 138 10.34 7.06 -4.08
N ALA A 139 10.46 8.07 -4.92
CA ALA A 139 9.59 9.26 -4.93
C ALA A 139 8.33 9.10 -5.81
N GLN A 140 8.05 7.89 -6.33
CA GLN A 140 6.83 7.59 -7.08
C GLN A 140 6.66 8.43 -8.36
N ARG A 141 7.75 8.84 -9.03
CA ARG A 141 7.70 9.74 -10.19
C ARG A 141 8.21 9.12 -11.49
N THR A 142 7.96 7.82 -11.65
CA THR A 142 8.39 7.04 -12.82
C THR A 142 7.54 7.29 -14.07
N GLY A 143 6.33 7.84 -13.92
CA GLY A 143 5.34 7.96 -14.98
C GLY A 143 4.50 6.70 -15.20
N TRP A 144 4.77 5.58 -14.52
CA TRP A 144 3.94 4.38 -14.59
C TRP A 144 2.53 4.63 -14.06
N PRO A 145 1.50 3.93 -14.56
CA PRO A 145 0.13 4.10 -14.09
C PRO A 145 0.02 3.77 -12.60
N ALA A 146 -0.71 4.60 -11.85
CA ALA A 146 -0.92 4.37 -10.41
C ALA A 146 -1.69 3.08 -10.15
N PHE A 147 -1.31 2.36 -9.07
CA PHE A 147 -1.97 1.13 -8.62
C PHE A 147 -2.09 0.05 -9.70
N SER A 148 -1.09 -0.07 -10.55
CA SER A 148 -1.05 -1.01 -11.66
C SER A 148 0.24 -1.84 -11.65
N GLY A 149 0.19 -3.02 -12.26
CA GLY A 149 1.35 -3.88 -12.40
C GLY A 149 1.63 -4.81 -11.23
N ASP A 150 0.72 -4.92 -10.28
CA ASP A 150 0.94 -5.58 -8.98
C ASP A 150 0.66 -7.10 -9.00
N GLN A 151 0.10 -7.66 -10.09
CA GLN A 151 -0.43 -9.03 -10.09
C GLN A 151 0.57 -10.09 -10.56
N LEU A 152 1.78 -9.69 -11.00
CA LEU A 152 2.72 -10.63 -11.60
C LEU A 152 3.19 -11.73 -10.64
N ASP A 153 3.39 -11.41 -9.38
CA ASP A 153 3.71 -12.38 -8.33
C ASP A 153 2.57 -13.38 -8.10
N SER A 154 1.34 -12.90 -7.96
CA SER A 154 0.14 -13.75 -7.84
C SER A 154 -0.06 -14.65 -9.07
N PHE A 155 0.33 -14.18 -10.24
CA PHE A 155 0.29 -14.97 -11.48
C PHE A 155 1.42 -16.02 -11.57
N GLY A 156 2.36 -16.02 -10.59
CA GLY A 156 3.42 -17.02 -10.45
C GLY A 156 4.68 -16.70 -11.23
N TYR A 157 4.90 -15.43 -11.60
CA TYR A 157 6.17 -15.02 -12.14
C TYR A 157 7.21 -14.84 -11.04
N ASP A 158 8.42 -15.30 -11.28
CA ASP A 158 9.54 -15.10 -10.39
C ASP A 158 10.12 -13.68 -10.51
N ARG A 159 11.01 -13.34 -9.58
CA ARG A 159 11.66 -12.03 -9.47
C ARG A 159 12.39 -11.62 -10.76
N ALA A 160 13.09 -12.53 -11.41
CA ALA A 160 13.85 -12.26 -12.62
C ALA A 160 12.91 -11.95 -13.80
N GLU A 161 11.82 -12.72 -13.93
CA GLU A 161 10.83 -12.49 -14.97
C GLU A 161 10.03 -11.21 -14.73
N ILE A 162 9.68 -10.88 -13.48
CA ILE A 162 9.03 -9.60 -13.15
C ILE A 162 9.94 -8.43 -13.55
N LEU A 163 11.23 -8.48 -13.19
CA LEU A 163 12.20 -7.45 -13.58
C LEU A 163 12.28 -7.31 -15.10
N ARG A 164 12.34 -8.45 -15.83
CA ARG A 164 12.37 -8.46 -17.28
C ARG A 164 11.12 -7.85 -17.90
N ARG A 165 9.94 -8.06 -17.29
CA ARG A 165 8.64 -7.56 -17.80
C ARG A 165 8.46 -6.06 -17.64
N LEU A 166 9.20 -5.39 -16.77
CA LEU A 166 9.13 -3.93 -16.64
C LEU A 166 9.37 -3.20 -17.96
N ARG A 167 10.08 -3.81 -18.91
CA ARG A 167 10.26 -3.26 -20.29
C ARG A 167 8.95 -3.11 -21.08
N PHE A 168 7.92 -3.85 -20.71
CA PHE A 168 6.60 -3.79 -21.34
C PHE A 168 5.62 -2.92 -20.54
N PHE A 169 6.04 -2.43 -19.36
CA PHE A 169 5.17 -1.62 -18.51
C PHE A 169 5.10 -0.18 -19.04
N LYS A 170 4.11 0.06 -19.88
CA LYS A 170 3.94 1.32 -20.59
C LYS A 170 3.66 2.47 -19.62
N PRO A 171 4.47 3.56 -19.61
CA PRO A 171 4.20 4.74 -18.82
C PRO A 171 2.96 5.47 -19.36
N ARG A 172 2.22 6.08 -18.46
CA ARG A 172 1.07 6.94 -18.77
C ARG A 172 1.49 8.40 -18.87
N TYR A 173 2.54 8.78 -18.15
CA TYR A 173 3.10 10.12 -18.08
C TYR A 173 4.60 10.06 -18.35
N SER A 174 5.19 11.20 -18.63
CA SER A 174 6.63 11.31 -18.74
C SER A 174 7.32 11.09 -17.39
N LEU A 175 8.57 10.65 -17.41
CA LEU A 175 9.41 10.54 -16.23
C LEU A 175 9.45 11.89 -15.48
N ARG A 176 9.14 11.91 -14.18
CA ARG A 176 9.14 13.09 -13.29
C ARG A 176 8.02 14.11 -13.54
N GLU A 177 7.02 13.78 -14.37
CA GLU A 177 5.91 14.69 -14.65
C GLU A 177 4.91 14.76 -13.50
N VAL A 178 4.50 13.61 -12.98
CA VAL A 178 3.51 13.49 -11.88
C VAL A 178 3.90 12.37 -10.92
N ALA A 179 3.42 12.48 -9.67
CA ALA A 179 3.51 11.37 -8.73
C ALA A 179 2.44 10.33 -9.05
N GLN A 180 2.86 9.07 -9.22
CA GLN A 180 1.98 7.93 -9.48
C GLN A 180 2.38 6.75 -8.60
N TYR A 181 1.48 6.33 -7.71
CA TYR A 181 1.77 5.25 -6.77
C TYR A 181 2.07 3.93 -7.48
N SER A 182 3.29 3.40 -7.33
CA SER A 182 3.77 2.22 -8.03
C SER A 182 4.48 1.24 -7.10
N ASN A 183 3.90 0.05 -6.90
CA ASN A 183 4.58 -1.05 -6.22
C ASN A 183 5.72 -1.62 -7.08
N PRO A 184 5.59 -1.79 -8.42
CA PRO A 184 6.72 -2.16 -9.27
C PRO A 184 7.93 -1.23 -9.15
N GLY A 185 7.71 0.07 -8.87
CA GLY A 185 8.80 1.02 -8.61
C GLY A 185 9.59 0.68 -7.35
N PHE A 186 8.90 0.31 -6.27
CA PHE A 186 9.56 -0.10 -5.02
C PHE A 186 10.21 -1.48 -5.12
N PHE A 187 9.62 -2.40 -5.87
CA PHE A 187 10.28 -3.66 -6.20
C PHE A 187 11.62 -3.40 -6.89
N LEU A 188 11.64 -2.57 -7.95
CA LEU A 188 12.87 -2.23 -8.67
C LEU A 188 13.88 -1.49 -7.79
N ALA A 189 13.45 -0.55 -6.93
CA ALA A 189 14.34 0.13 -5.98
C ALA A 189 15.00 -0.88 -5.02
N GLY A 190 14.25 -1.84 -4.50
CA GLY A 190 14.79 -2.93 -3.71
C GLY A 190 15.84 -3.76 -4.47
N GLU A 191 15.61 -4.06 -5.75
CA GLU A 191 16.56 -4.79 -6.61
C GLU A 191 17.85 -3.99 -6.86
N VAL A 192 17.74 -2.69 -7.09
CA VAL A 192 18.93 -1.82 -7.27
C VAL A 192 19.78 -1.80 -5.99
N ALA A 193 19.18 -1.54 -4.85
CA ALA A 193 19.89 -1.52 -3.57
C ALA A 193 20.52 -2.89 -3.23
N ALA A 194 19.78 -3.99 -3.47
CA ALA A 194 20.24 -5.37 -3.30
C ALA A 194 21.47 -5.68 -4.17
N ARG A 195 21.40 -5.32 -5.45
CA ARG A 195 22.49 -5.55 -6.41
C ARG A 195 23.78 -4.83 -5.98
N ILE A 196 23.68 -3.58 -5.59
CA ILE A 196 24.82 -2.74 -5.21
C ILE A 196 25.45 -3.23 -3.91
N SER A 197 24.63 -3.61 -2.94
CA SER A 197 25.08 -4.13 -1.64
C SER A 197 25.56 -5.58 -1.71
N LYS A 198 25.34 -6.29 -2.84
CA LYS A 198 25.60 -7.73 -3.02
C LYS A 198 24.88 -8.60 -1.98
N GLN A 199 23.69 -8.19 -1.57
CA GLN A 199 22.83 -8.88 -0.62
C GLN A 199 21.43 -8.96 -1.20
N SER A 200 20.57 -9.83 -0.66
CA SER A 200 19.14 -9.73 -0.94
C SER A 200 18.56 -8.46 -0.28
N TRP A 201 17.42 -7.97 -0.79
CA TRP A 201 16.71 -6.88 -0.11
C TRP A 201 16.33 -7.26 1.33
N ASN A 202 15.96 -8.51 1.56
CA ASN A 202 15.64 -9.05 2.87
C ASN A 202 16.84 -8.93 3.81
N ASP A 203 18.02 -9.43 3.39
CA ASP A 203 19.26 -9.33 4.16
C ASP A 203 19.65 -7.87 4.44
N LEU A 204 19.44 -7.00 3.44
CA LEU A 204 19.77 -5.57 3.58
C LEU A 204 18.92 -4.93 4.69
N VAL A 205 17.61 -5.17 4.69
CA VAL A 205 16.71 -4.66 5.74
C VAL A 205 17.06 -5.27 7.10
N GLU A 206 17.25 -6.59 7.17
CA GLU A 206 17.55 -7.28 8.43
C GLU A 206 18.87 -6.81 9.05
N LYS A 207 19.95 -6.77 8.26
CA LYS A 207 21.29 -6.45 8.77
C LYS A 207 21.51 -4.96 9.04
N HIS A 208 20.92 -4.09 8.19
CA HIS A 208 21.21 -2.67 8.25
C HIS A 208 20.13 -1.85 8.98
N LEU A 209 18.93 -2.41 9.18
CA LEU A 209 17.86 -1.75 9.94
C LEU A 209 17.44 -2.57 11.17
N PHE A 210 16.97 -3.80 11.01
CA PHE A 210 16.38 -4.53 12.13
C PHE A 210 17.40 -4.87 13.21
N ALA A 211 18.57 -5.39 12.85
CA ALA A 211 19.61 -5.74 13.82
C ALA A 211 20.15 -4.53 14.60
N PRO A 212 20.58 -3.40 13.97
CA PRO A 212 21.06 -2.25 14.73
C PRO A 212 19.98 -1.53 15.54
N LEU A 213 18.70 -1.65 15.16
CA LEU A 213 17.55 -1.13 15.90
C LEU A 213 17.01 -2.12 16.93
N GLU A 214 17.57 -3.32 17.06
CA GLU A 214 17.11 -4.38 17.97
C GLU A 214 15.63 -4.79 17.67
N MET A 215 15.22 -4.74 16.39
CA MET A 215 13.87 -5.09 15.94
C MET A 215 13.75 -6.62 15.75
N SER A 216 13.87 -7.37 16.83
CA SER A 216 14.03 -8.82 16.80
C SER A 216 12.77 -9.61 16.43
N ARG A 217 11.62 -8.96 16.38
CA ARG A 217 10.35 -9.57 15.98
C ARG A 217 9.80 -9.00 14.67
N SER A 218 10.68 -8.34 13.91
CA SER A 218 10.39 -7.85 12.56
C SER A 218 10.94 -8.80 11.51
N GLY A 219 10.30 -8.85 10.36
CA GLY A 219 10.69 -9.72 9.25
C GLY A 219 10.33 -9.11 7.90
N THR A 220 10.77 -9.77 6.84
CA THR A 220 10.60 -9.33 5.45
C THR A 220 9.88 -10.36 4.58
N VAL A 221 9.37 -11.42 5.19
CA VAL A 221 8.68 -12.53 4.50
C VAL A 221 7.44 -12.97 5.26
N ILE A 222 6.45 -13.49 4.53
CA ILE A 222 5.16 -13.92 5.08
C ILE A 222 5.28 -15.01 6.13
N LYS A 223 6.35 -15.81 6.08
CA LYS A 223 6.61 -16.86 7.06
C LYS A 223 6.61 -16.37 8.52
N ALA A 224 6.91 -15.09 8.75
CA ALA A 224 6.86 -14.49 10.09
C ALA A 224 5.44 -14.55 10.72
N LEU A 225 4.39 -14.65 9.91
CA LEU A 225 3.01 -14.81 10.39
C LEU A 225 2.69 -16.21 10.89
N GLN A 226 3.60 -17.18 10.79
CA GLN A 226 3.47 -18.51 11.40
C GLN A 226 3.84 -18.52 12.87
N ASP A 227 4.36 -17.40 13.40
CA ASP A 227 4.62 -17.23 14.84
C ASP A 227 3.32 -17.32 15.64
N SER A 228 3.38 -17.96 16.82
CA SER A 228 2.23 -18.14 17.69
C SER A 228 1.65 -16.82 18.22
N ASN A 229 2.42 -15.73 18.18
CA ASN A 229 2.00 -14.36 18.52
C ASN A 229 1.93 -13.47 17.26
N ALA A 230 1.43 -13.98 16.16
CA ALA A 230 1.08 -13.21 14.97
C ALA A 230 -0.44 -13.06 14.84
N THR A 231 -0.87 -12.01 14.13
CA THR A 231 -2.31 -11.83 13.84
C THR A 231 -2.75 -12.62 12.61
N ALA A 232 -4.01 -13.08 12.62
CA ALA A 232 -4.73 -13.38 11.40
C ALA A 232 -5.14 -12.07 10.68
N ALA A 233 -5.28 -12.13 9.38
CA ALA A 233 -5.85 -11.08 8.54
C ALA A 233 -7.39 -11.19 8.55
N HIS A 234 -8.12 -10.06 8.62
CA HIS A 234 -9.59 -10.07 8.67
C HIS A 234 -10.21 -9.12 7.65
N ALA A 235 -11.38 -9.51 7.14
CA ALA A 235 -12.25 -8.66 6.34
C ALA A 235 -13.66 -8.64 6.93
N LEU A 236 -14.45 -7.60 6.64
CA LEU A 236 -15.86 -7.58 6.98
C LEU A 236 -16.68 -8.28 5.87
N VAL A 237 -17.38 -9.34 6.23
CA VAL A 237 -18.39 -9.99 5.40
C VAL A 237 -19.71 -9.92 6.15
N ASP A 238 -20.73 -9.34 5.53
CA ASP A 238 -22.02 -9.09 6.17
C ASP A 238 -21.87 -8.41 7.55
N GLU A 239 -21.02 -7.37 7.57
CA GLU A 239 -20.66 -6.57 8.77
C GLU A 239 -20.02 -7.35 9.93
N LYS A 240 -19.54 -8.58 9.69
CA LYS A 240 -18.84 -9.40 10.67
C LYS A 240 -17.38 -9.60 10.25
N PRO A 241 -16.42 -9.48 11.16
CA PRO A 241 -15.04 -9.81 10.86
C PRO A 241 -14.88 -11.31 10.65
N VAL A 242 -14.31 -11.70 9.52
CA VAL A 242 -13.94 -13.07 9.17
C VAL A 242 -12.46 -13.15 8.86
N VAL A 243 -11.83 -14.28 9.17
CA VAL A 243 -10.43 -14.51 8.79
C VAL A 243 -10.34 -14.69 7.28
N VAL A 244 -9.34 -14.03 6.69
CA VAL A 244 -8.99 -14.17 5.27
C VAL A 244 -7.53 -14.57 5.14
N GLU A 245 -7.15 -15.10 3.97
CA GLU A 245 -5.75 -15.41 3.69
C GLU A 245 -4.91 -14.13 3.65
N PRO A 246 -3.77 -14.10 4.33
CA PRO A 246 -2.84 -12.98 4.24
C PRO A 246 -2.21 -12.90 2.84
N SER A 247 -1.86 -11.70 2.40
CA SER A 247 -1.20 -11.50 1.11
C SER A 247 0.24 -12.00 1.16
N ASP A 248 0.58 -12.97 0.31
CA ASP A 248 1.96 -13.37 0.06
C ASP A 248 2.54 -12.49 -1.06
N LEU A 249 3.50 -11.65 -0.72
CA LEU A 249 4.17 -10.70 -1.62
C LEU A 249 5.69 -10.82 -1.51
N ASP A 250 6.20 -11.98 -1.12
CA ASP A 250 7.63 -12.19 -0.85
C ASP A 250 8.49 -11.98 -2.12
N VAL A 251 7.94 -12.27 -3.30
CA VAL A 251 8.63 -12.08 -4.59
C VAL A 251 8.89 -10.60 -4.86
N THR A 252 7.92 -9.73 -4.58
CA THR A 252 8.00 -8.27 -4.77
C THR A 252 8.20 -7.52 -3.44
N GLY A 253 8.80 -8.17 -2.47
CA GLY A 253 8.81 -7.85 -1.04
C GLY A 253 9.09 -6.41 -0.67
N ALA A 254 9.99 -5.73 -1.38
CA ALA A 254 10.39 -4.35 -1.13
C ALA A 254 9.21 -3.33 -1.16
N ALA A 255 8.09 -3.70 -1.77
CA ALA A 255 6.89 -2.89 -1.79
C ALA A 255 5.98 -3.08 -0.57
N SER A 256 5.88 -4.32 0.00
CA SER A 256 4.76 -4.59 0.94
C SER A 256 4.92 -5.79 1.88
N SER A 257 6.01 -6.61 1.81
CA SER A 257 6.08 -7.87 2.55
C SER A 257 6.54 -7.73 4.01
N GLY A 258 6.96 -6.55 4.43
CA GLY A 258 7.44 -6.33 5.80
C GLY A 258 6.41 -6.75 6.85
N THR A 259 6.92 -7.34 7.93
CA THR A 259 6.16 -7.66 9.14
C THR A 259 6.85 -7.06 10.35
N SER A 260 6.09 -6.64 11.37
CA SER A 260 6.67 -6.08 12.59
C SER A 260 5.67 -6.06 13.74
N THR A 261 6.11 -5.54 14.87
CA THR A 261 5.33 -5.32 16.08
C THR A 261 5.30 -3.83 16.43
N ALA A 262 4.36 -3.40 17.28
CA ALA A 262 4.33 -2.03 17.77
C ALA A 262 5.61 -1.68 18.54
N ALA A 263 6.13 -2.63 19.34
CA ALA A 263 7.38 -2.46 20.09
C ALA A 263 8.57 -2.20 19.15
N ASP A 264 8.72 -2.99 18.09
CA ASP A 264 9.83 -2.81 17.14
C ASP A 264 9.68 -1.53 16.30
N MET A 265 8.46 -1.23 15.83
CA MET A 265 8.21 -0.01 15.08
C MET A 265 8.46 1.27 15.90
N SER A 266 8.30 1.23 17.23
CA SER A 266 8.67 2.34 18.10
C SER A 266 10.16 2.68 18.01
N LYS A 267 11.02 1.67 17.83
CA LYS A 267 12.48 1.84 17.68
C LYS A 267 12.84 2.50 16.36
N LEU A 268 12.15 2.12 15.28
CA LEU A 268 12.28 2.76 13.97
C LEU A 268 11.88 4.25 14.03
N MET A 269 10.73 4.56 14.66
CA MET A 269 10.29 5.95 14.85
C MET A 269 11.31 6.76 15.65
N LEU A 270 11.83 6.21 16.76
CA LEU A 270 12.87 6.86 17.58
C LEU A 270 14.15 7.13 16.78
N MET A 271 14.57 6.19 15.92
CA MET A 271 15.72 6.38 15.04
C MET A 271 15.51 7.56 14.10
N PHE A 272 14.37 7.64 13.42
CA PHE A 272 14.06 8.73 12.50
C PHE A 272 13.97 10.09 13.21
N LEU A 273 13.23 10.16 14.33
CA LEU A 273 13.08 11.40 15.11
C LEU A 273 14.40 11.86 15.74
N ASN A 274 15.29 10.92 16.02
CA ASN A 274 16.65 11.20 16.53
C ASN A 274 17.69 11.28 15.38
N LYS A 275 17.25 11.75 14.19
CA LYS A 275 18.09 12.02 13.04
C LYS A 275 19.05 10.86 12.70
N GLY A 276 18.51 9.64 12.64
CA GLY A 276 19.25 8.45 12.25
C GLY A 276 20.03 7.75 13.37
N THR A 277 19.80 8.10 14.64
CA THR A 277 20.50 7.50 15.79
C THR A 277 19.53 6.76 16.70
N TYR A 278 19.87 5.55 17.11
CA TYR A 278 19.16 4.77 18.11
C TYR A 278 20.11 4.29 19.21
N LYS A 279 19.78 4.56 20.48
CA LYS A 279 20.62 4.21 21.67
C LYS A 279 22.11 4.58 21.50
N GLY A 280 22.39 5.76 20.94
CA GLY A 280 23.77 6.23 20.69
C GLY A 280 24.45 5.62 19.46
N LYS A 281 23.83 4.65 18.78
CA LYS A 281 24.32 4.03 17.55
C LYS A 281 23.79 4.79 16.32
N ARG A 282 24.68 5.19 15.42
CA ARG A 282 24.31 5.77 14.12
C ARG A 282 23.89 4.65 13.18
N VAL A 283 22.63 4.73 12.69
CA VAL A 283 22.06 3.82 11.68
C VAL A 283 22.03 4.51 10.33
N LEU A 284 21.63 5.78 10.31
CA LEU A 284 21.63 6.65 9.13
C LEU A 284 22.31 8.00 9.46
N LYS A 285 22.90 8.64 8.48
CA LYS A 285 23.39 10.02 8.65
C LYS A 285 22.21 10.98 8.79
N PRO A 286 22.34 12.09 9.53
CA PRO A 286 21.29 13.09 9.68
C PRO A 286 20.81 13.64 8.34
N GLU A 287 21.73 13.99 7.46
CA GLU A 287 21.45 14.51 6.12
C GLU A 287 20.69 13.50 5.25
N THR A 288 20.93 12.22 5.46
CA THR A 288 20.22 11.16 4.72
C THR A 288 18.79 10.98 5.23
N VAL A 289 18.55 11.14 6.54
CA VAL A 289 17.18 11.19 7.08
C VAL A 289 16.42 12.40 6.57
N GLU A 290 17.08 13.56 6.51
CA GLU A 290 16.50 14.79 5.94
C GLU A 290 16.15 14.60 4.45
N GLU A 291 17.00 13.90 3.68
CA GLU A 291 16.75 13.58 2.29
C GLU A 291 15.56 12.60 2.08
N ILE A 292 15.40 11.61 2.99
CA ILE A 292 14.21 10.73 2.97
C ILE A 292 12.92 11.55 3.15
N PHE A 293 12.92 12.55 4.03
CA PHE A 293 11.74 13.36 4.35
C PHE A 293 11.52 14.53 3.39
N LYS A 294 12.50 14.80 2.54
CA LYS A 294 12.45 15.89 1.57
C LYS A 294 11.34 15.68 0.56
N ARG A 295 10.64 16.75 0.24
CA ARG A 295 9.55 16.78 -0.74
C ARG A 295 10.14 16.64 -2.16
N SER A 296 10.22 15.41 -2.64
CA SER A 296 10.83 15.09 -3.94
C SER A 296 9.86 15.21 -5.10
N MET A 297 8.55 15.09 -4.85
CA MET A 297 7.51 15.21 -5.86
C MET A 297 6.21 15.68 -5.25
N VAL A 298 5.56 16.65 -5.90
CA VAL A 298 4.17 17.05 -5.57
C VAL A 298 3.23 15.91 -5.98
N SER A 299 2.30 15.57 -5.13
CA SER A 299 1.25 14.60 -5.45
C SER A 299 -0.11 15.29 -5.45
N GLU A 300 -0.88 15.10 -6.52
CA GLU A 300 -2.28 15.50 -6.57
C GLU A 300 -3.19 14.52 -5.82
N ILE A 301 -2.69 13.31 -5.56
CA ILE A 301 -3.40 12.25 -4.85
C ILE A 301 -2.86 12.18 -3.43
N ASP A 302 -3.74 12.32 -2.46
CA ASP A 302 -3.44 11.98 -1.08
C ASP A 302 -3.36 10.44 -0.96
N PHE A 303 -2.14 9.90 -0.95
CA PHE A 303 -1.90 8.46 -0.80
C PHE A 303 -2.21 7.92 0.61
N THR A 304 -2.69 8.76 1.51
CA THR A 304 -3.22 8.30 2.79
C THR A 304 -4.64 7.73 2.66
N ASP A 305 -5.21 7.72 1.44
CA ASP A 305 -6.51 7.16 1.05
C ASP A 305 -7.71 7.82 1.74
N LEU A 306 -7.52 8.93 2.46
CA LEU A 306 -8.60 9.60 3.16
C LEU A 306 -8.66 11.08 2.84
N PRO A 307 -9.88 11.65 2.84
CA PRO A 307 -10.05 13.07 2.61
C PRO A 307 -9.19 13.90 3.56
N PRO A 308 -8.77 15.07 3.10
CA PRO A 308 -7.95 15.95 3.90
C PRO A 308 -8.68 16.28 5.20
N ILE A 309 -8.02 16.08 6.30
CA ILE A 309 -8.31 16.73 7.55
C ILE A 309 -8.26 18.23 7.29
N SER A 310 -9.16 19.00 7.86
CA SER A 310 -9.55 20.34 7.44
C SER A 310 -8.45 21.40 7.21
N ASP A 311 -7.21 21.19 7.69
CA ASP A 311 -6.09 22.14 7.55
C ASP A 311 -4.86 21.52 6.86
N LYS A 312 -5.04 20.42 6.15
CA LYS A 312 -3.99 19.73 5.40
C LYS A 312 -3.72 20.45 4.09
N THR A 313 -2.50 20.90 3.86
CA THR A 313 -2.10 21.57 2.63
C THR A 313 -0.92 20.90 1.97
N GLY A 314 -1.00 20.78 0.65
CA GLY A 314 0.02 20.18 -0.19
C GLY A 314 0.30 18.72 0.18
N PHE A 315 0.31 17.85 -0.79
CA PHE A 315 0.74 16.49 -0.59
C PHE A 315 1.99 16.22 -1.42
N TYR A 316 3.01 15.66 -0.78
CA TYR A 316 4.32 15.42 -1.40
C TYR A 316 4.75 13.98 -1.14
N TYR A 317 5.57 13.46 -2.02
CA TYR A 317 6.25 12.19 -1.82
C TYR A 317 7.76 12.42 -1.65
N GLY A 318 8.33 11.82 -0.60
CA GLY A 318 9.76 11.72 -0.35
C GLY A 318 10.31 10.34 -0.76
N LEU A 319 11.35 9.85 -0.10
CA LEU A 319 11.95 8.56 -0.46
C LEU A 319 11.34 7.43 0.40
N GLY A 320 10.17 6.95 -0.03
CA GLY A 320 9.43 5.89 0.66
C GLY A 320 8.44 6.37 1.72
N VAL A 321 8.27 7.69 1.86
CA VAL A 321 7.31 8.33 2.77
C VAL A 321 6.54 9.42 2.04
N GLY A 322 5.32 9.69 2.49
CA GLY A 322 4.57 10.88 2.12
C GLY A 322 4.82 12.01 3.12
N SER A 323 4.57 13.26 2.73
CA SER A 323 4.54 14.38 3.65
C SER A 323 3.51 15.43 3.23
N TYR A 324 3.00 16.16 4.22
CA TYR A 324 2.09 17.29 4.03
C TYR A 324 2.27 18.28 5.17
N ASP A 325 1.73 19.49 5.00
CA ASP A 325 1.65 20.45 6.09
C ASP A 325 0.30 20.32 6.78
N TYR A 326 0.32 20.30 8.11
CA TYR A 326 -0.85 20.33 8.96
C TYR A 326 -0.65 21.37 10.07
N ALA A 327 -1.46 22.41 10.06
CA ALA A 327 -1.38 23.51 10.99
C ALA A 327 0.04 24.13 11.11
N GLY A 328 0.77 24.24 10.00
CA GLY A 328 2.12 24.78 9.96
C GLY A 328 3.24 23.80 10.35
N HIS A 329 2.91 22.54 10.62
CA HIS A 329 3.87 21.49 10.93
C HIS A 329 4.01 20.50 9.77
N GLN A 330 5.25 20.12 9.44
CA GLN A 330 5.48 19.04 8.49
C GLN A 330 5.15 17.70 9.14
N ILE A 331 4.22 16.98 8.53
CA ILE A 331 3.88 15.60 8.91
C ILE A 331 4.55 14.66 7.90
N ILE A 332 5.23 13.65 8.40
CA ILE A 332 5.77 12.54 7.61
C ILE A 332 4.87 11.33 7.86
N GLU A 333 4.36 10.74 6.79
CA GLU A 333 3.37 9.67 6.92
C GLU A 333 3.57 8.56 5.88
N LYS A 334 3.31 7.32 6.30
CA LYS A 334 3.16 6.19 5.38
C LYS A 334 2.04 5.27 5.84
N GLY A 335 0.98 5.22 5.07
CA GLY A 335 -0.10 4.25 5.23
C GLY A 335 0.20 2.93 4.54
N GLY A 336 -0.45 1.86 4.99
CA GLY A 336 -0.39 0.53 4.39
C GLY A 336 -1.75 -0.16 4.40
N ALA A 337 -2.06 -0.86 3.31
CA ALA A 337 -3.26 -1.68 3.16
C ALA A 337 -2.96 -2.93 2.35
N LEU A 338 -3.38 -4.08 2.84
CA LEU A 338 -3.41 -5.37 2.16
C LEU A 338 -4.70 -6.11 2.53
N ALA A 339 -4.88 -7.32 1.98
CA ALA A 339 -5.94 -8.20 2.43
C ALA A 339 -5.87 -8.38 3.94
N GLY A 340 -6.91 -7.97 4.64
CA GLY A 340 -7.07 -8.17 6.07
C GLY A 340 -6.22 -7.29 7.00
N VAL A 341 -5.48 -6.30 6.50
CA VAL A 341 -4.69 -5.39 7.33
C VAL A 341 -4.77 -3.95 6.88
N ARG A 342 -4.68 -3.04 7.86
CA ARG A 342 -4.54 -1.59 7.64
C ARG A 342 -3.54 -1.04 8.65
N THR A 343 -2.57 -0.25 8.18
CA THR A 343 -1.49 0.27 9.02
C THR A 343 -1.20 1.72 8.71
N THR A 344 -0.66 2.46 9.68
CA THR A 344 -0.08 3.78 9.43
C THR A 344 1.10 4.04 10.34
N LEU A 345 2.10 4.77 9.83
CA LEU A 345 3.22 5.31 10.57
C LEU A 345 3.24 6.82 10.33
N VAL A 346 3.31 7.59 11.40
CA VAL A 346 3.29 9.06 11.36
C VAL A 346 4.37 9.64 12.25
N LEU A 347 5.08 10.63 11.74
CA LEU A 347 6.07 11.40 12.50
C LEU A 347 5.76 12.89 12.39
N VAL A 348 5.99 13.60 13.49
CA VAL A 348 5.94 15.07 13.61
C VAL A 348 7.32 15.51 14.10
N PRO A 349 8.29 15.70 13.18
CA PRO A 349 9.71 15.87 13.55
C PRO A 349 9.97 17.06 14.47
N ASP A 350 9.34 18.19 14.26
CA ASP A 350 9.51 19.41 15.07
C ASP A 350 8.87 19.32 16.46
N LYS A 351 7.96 18.35 16.67
CA LYS A 351 7.40 18.01 17.99
C LYS A 351 8.10 16.83 18.64
N ASN A 352 9.09 16.24 17.96
CA ASN A 352 9.74 15.01 18.37
C ASN A 352 8.72 13.95 18.84
N ALA A 353 7.69 13.73 17.99
CA ALA A 353 6.57 12.86 18.29
C ALA A 353 6.24 11.96 17.09
N GLY A 354 5.74 10.77 17.34
CA GLY A 354 5.30 9.84 16.30
C GLY A 354 4.35 8.78 16.83
N ILE A 355 3.60 8.19 15.92
CA ILE A 355 2.67 7.08 16.20
C ILE A 355 2.75 6.04 15.09
N VAL A 356 2.66 4.78 15.46
CA VAL A 356 2.35 3.68 14.54
C VAL A 356 1.07 3.00 15.00
N VAL A 357 0.19 2.70 14.06
CA VAL A 357 -1.05 1.93 14.27
C VAL A 357 -1.03 0.73 13.33
N LEU A 358 -1.10 -0.46 13.88
CA LEU A 358 -1.15 -1.73 13.18
C LEU A 358 -2.51 -2.38 13.48
N ALA A 359 -3.37 -2.57 12.47
CA ALA A 359 -4.70 -3.15 12.63
C ALA A 359 -4.88 -4.37 11.73
N ASN A 360 -5.52 -5.41 12.24
CA ASN A 360 -5.77 -6.66 11.53
C ASN A 360 -7.14 -6.69 10.84
N LEU A 361 -7.56 -5.57 10.26
CA LEU A 361 -8.76 -5.43 9.44
C LEU A 361 -8.45 -4.51 8.25
N ASN A 362 -8.82 -4.92 7.04
CA ASN A 362 -8.77 -4.03 5.87
C ASN A 362 -10.03 -3.15 5.75
N LEU A 363 -10.02 -2.21 4.80
CA LEU A 363 -11.16 -1.31 4.50
C LEU A 363 -11.75 -0.64 5.75
N THR A 364 -10.90 -0.32 6.69
CA THR A 364 -11.23 0.45 7.89
C THR A 364 -10.47 1.76 7.92
N ALA A 365 -11.09 2.81 8.43
CA ALA A 365 -10.46 4.09 8.72
C ALA A 365 -10.01 4.21 10.19
N PHE A 366 -9.92 3.10 10.91
CA PHE A 366 -9.49 3.08 12.31
C PHE A 366 -8.08 3.66 12.51
N PRO A 367 -7.04 3.26 11.73
CA PRO A 367 -5.71 3.85 11.90
C PRO A 367 -5.72 5.37 11.70
N GLU A 368 -6.51 5.85 10.76
CA GLU A 368 -6.64 7.27 10.44
C GLU A 368 -7.38 8.05 11.55
N ALA A 369 -8.37 7.42 12.17
CA ALA A 369 -9.05 8.02 13.33
C ALA A 369 -8.09 8.17 14.52
N VAL A 370 -7.31 7.13 14.81
CA VAL A 370 -6.29 7.16 15.87
C VAL A 370 -5.18 8.16 15.54
N ARG A 371 -4.73 8.21 14.30
CA ARG A 371 -3.77 9.21 13.81
C ARG A 371 -4.27 10.63 13.99
N ALA A 372 -5.52 10.92 13.56
CA ALA A 372 -6.09 12.27 13.67
C ALA A 372 -6.21 12.69 15.12
N TYR A 373 -6.67 11.80 16.00
CA TYR A 373 -6.71 12.06 17.44
C TYR A 373 -5.32 12.42 17.98
N PHE A 374 -4.31 11.61 17.66
CA PHE A 374 -2.92 11.84 18.08
C PHE A 374 -2.37 13.17 17.55
N LEU A 375 -2.53 13.47 16.26
CA LEU A 375 -2.04 14.70 15.67
C LEU A 375 -2.68 15.92 16.31
N ASN A 376 -4.00 15.95 16.46
CA ASN A 376 -4.70 17.04 17.09
C ASN A 376 -4.22 17.26 18.53
N GLN A 377 -4.03 16.18 19.28
CA GLN A 377 -3.53 16.24 20.65
C GLN A 377 -2.11 16.80 20.72
N VAL A 378 -1.18 16.31 19.88
CA VAL A 378 0.24 16.74 19.87
C VAL A 378 0.37 18.19 19.43
N LEU A 379 -0.52 18.67 18.56
CA LEU A 379 -0.52 20.03 18.01
C LEU A 379 -1.38 20.99 18.84
N GLY A 380 -2.02 20.54 19.91
CA GLY A 380 -2.79 21.38 20.83
C GLY A 380 -4.21 21.73 20.34
N PHE A 381 -4.77 20.92 19.43
CA PHE A 381 -6.16 21.03 18.98
C PHE A 381 -7.06 20.10 19.76
N ASP A 382 -8.39 20.26 19.59
CA ASP A 382 -9.35 19.30 20.12
C ASP A 382 -9.18 17.93 19.43
N PRO A 383 -8.79 16.87 20.17
CA PRO A 383 -8.57 15.54 19.59
C PRO A 383 -9.80 14.94 18.92
N GLN A 384 -11.01 15.39 19.25
CA GLN A 384 -12.27 14.92 18.66
C GLN A 384 -12.56 15.53 17.28
N THR A 385 -11.78 16.54 16.89
CA THR A 385 -11.97 17.16 15.58
C THR A 385 -11.78 16.11 14.47
N ASP A 386 -12.61 16.19 13.43
CA ASP A 386 -12.66 15.33 12.26
C ASP A 386 -13.12 13.87 12.52
N GLN A 387 -13.29 13.43 13.76
CA GLN A 387 -13.66 12.04 14.08
C GLN A 387 -14.97 11.60 13.40
N LYS A 388 -15.99 12.50 13.38
CA LYS A 388 -17.25 12.21 12.67
C LYS A 388 -17.03 12.04 11.17
N GLN A 389 -16.26 12.91 10.54
CA GLN A 389 -15.96 12.83 9.10
C GLN A 389 -15.22 11.54 8.76
N ILE A 390 -14.21 11.16 9.55
CA ILE A 390 -13.45 9.93 9.37
C ILE A 390 -14.36 8.71 9.52
N PHE A 391 -15.28 8.74 10.49
CA PHE A 391 -16.25 7.65 10.66
C PHE A 391 -17.21 7.55 9.46
N ASP A 392 -17.71 8.67 8.94
CA ASP A 392 -18.56 8.70 7.75
C ASP A 392 -17.84 8.13 6.52
N ILE A 393 -16.52 8.37 6.40
CA ILE A 393 -15.68 7.76 5.38
C ILE A 393 -15.53 6.26 5.57
N ASN A 394 -15.35 5.80 6.82
CA ASN A 394 -15.30 4.38 7.13
C ASN A 394 -16.53 3.63 6.61
N GLN A 395 -17.73 4.24 6.73
CA GLN A 395 -18.96 3.67 6.18
C GLN A 395 -18.96 3.60 4.65
N LYS A 396 -18.25 4.52 3.98
CA LYS A 396 -18.08 4.49 2.51
C LYS A 396 -17.05 3.44 2.08
N LEU A 397 -15.95 3.27 2.82
CA LEU A 397 -14.93 2.26 2.55
C LEU A 397 -15.51 0.84 2.52
N LYS A 398 -16.42 0.51 3.44
CA LYS A 398 -17.13 -0.77 3.48
C LYS A 398 -17.86 -1.11 2.17
N LYS A 399 -18.23 -0.10 1.38
CA LYS A 399 -18.96 -0.27 0.13
C LYS A 399 -18.05 -0.37 -1.10
N LEU A 400 -16.73 -0.15 -0.97
CA LEU A 400 -15.80 -0.15 -2.11
C LEU A 400 -15.67 -1.53 -2.78
N MET A 401 -15.85 -2.61 -2.02
CA MET A 401 -15.81 -3.99 -2.55
C MET A 401 -17.14 -4.44 -3.14
N ALA A 402 -18.19 -3.65 -3.03
CA ALA A 402 -19.44 -3.99 -3.65
C ALA A 402 -19.28 -3.98 -5.19
N PRO A 403 -19.83 -4.98 -5.89
CA PRO A 403 -19.84 -4.96 -7.35
C PRO A 403 -20.53 -3.70 -7.86
N PRO A 404 -20.17 -3.24 -9.06
CA PRO A 404 -20.93 -2.17 -9.72
C PRO A 404 -22.42 -2.52 -9.75
N PRO A 405 -23.32 -1.53 -9.61
CA PRO A 405 -24.75 -1.81 -9.64
C PRO A 405 -25.13 -2.49 -10.97
N ALA A 406 -25.89 -3.56 -10.88
CA ALA A 406 -26.35 -4.28 -12.06
C ALA A 406 -27.10 -3.31 -13.01
N PRO A 407 -26.93 -3.45 -14.33
CA PRO A 407 -27.71 -2.68 -15.30
C PRO A 407 -29.20 -2.94 -15.09
N LYS A 408 -30.02 -1.88 -15.17
CA LYS A 408 -31.47 -2.01 -15.00
C LYS A 408 -32.12 -2.98 -16.03
N ASN A 409 -31.59 -2.99 -17.25
CA ASN A 409 -32.01 -3.89 -18.32
C ASN A 409 -30.73 -4.45 -18.98
N PRO A 410 -30.14 -5.55 -18.46
CA PRO A 410 -28.93 -6.08 -19.05
C PRO A 410 -29.18 -6.63 -20.43
N GLY A 411 -28.40 -6.18 -21.41
CA GLY A 411 -28.40 -6.73 -22.76
C GLY A 411 -27.87 -8.17 -22.76
N LYS A 412 -28.33 -8.98 -23.68
CA LYS A 412 -27.83 -10.35 -23.87
C LYS A 412 -26.47 -10.34 -24.56
N PHE A 413 -25.66 -11.30 -24.22
CA PHE A 413 -24.44 -11.59 -24.97
C PHE A 413 -24.84 -12.25 -26.32
N ASN A 414 -24.42 -11.65 -27.43
CA ASN A 414 -24.78 -12.15 -28.80
C ASN A 414 -23.87 -13.28 -29.28
N GLY A 415 -22.98 -13.80 -28.43
CA GLY A 415 -22.14 -14.96 -28.69
C GLY A 415 -22.54 -16.16 -27.84
N THR A 416 -21.72 -17.21 -27.91
CA THR A 416 -21.79 -18.35 -27.00
C THR A 416 -20.63 -18.28 -26.01
N PRO A 417 -20.73 -18.82 -24.78
CA PRO A 417 -19.57 -18.91 -23.87
C PRO A 417 -18.37 -19.58 -24.52
N GLN A 418 -18.59 -20.57 -25.42
CA GLN A 418 -17.54 -21.26 -26.15
C GLN A 418 -16.74 -20.31 -27.08
N SER A 419 -17.35 -19.24 -27.59
CA SER A 419 -16.64 -18.28 -28.47
C SER A 419 -15.58 -17.46 -27.73
N LEU A 420 -15.64 -17.42 -26.38
CA LEU A 420 -14.72 -16.73 -25.50
C LEU A 420 -13.55 -17.63 -25.03
N VAL A 421 -13.70 -18.96 -25.17
CA VAL A 421 -12.67 -19.93 -24.76
C VAL A 421 -11.42 -19.79 -25.62
N GLY A 422 -10.25 -19.75 -24.99
CA GLY A 422 -8.97 -19.67 -25.69
C GLY A 422 -7.86 -19.06 -24.83
N VAL A 423 -6.68 -18.95 -25.45
CA VAL A 423 -5.49 -18.33 -24.85
C VAL A 423 -5.43 -16.87 -25.29
N TYR A 424 -5.15 -15.99 -24.35
CA TYR A 424 -4.99 -14.56 -24.58
C TYR A 424 -3.66 -14.10 -23.96
N GLU A 425 -3.07 -13.04 -24.51
CA GLU A 425 -1.83 -12.51 -24.01
C GLU A 425 -1.78 -10.99 -23.98
N ASN A 426 -0.99 -10.50 -23.04
CA ASN A 426 -0.60 -9.11 -22.87
C ASN A 426 0.90 -9.08 -22.64
N ASP A 427 1.62 -8.13 -23.21
CA ASP A 427 3.08 -8.08 -23.13
C ASP A 427 3.59 -8.05 -21.67
N TYR A 428 2.95 -7.24 -20.83
CA TYR A 428 3.34 -7.08 -19.43
C TYR A 428 2.83 -8.23 -18.53
N TYR A 429 1.53 -8.52 -18.56
CA TYR A 429 0.91 -9.53 -17.69
C TYR A 429 1.08 -10.97 -18.18
N GLY A 430 1.49 -11.16 -19.44
CA GLY A 430 1.69 -12.47 -20.04
C GLY A 430 0.38 -13.13 -20.46
N ARG A 431 0.37 -14.47 -20.41
CA ARG A 431 -0.74 -15.28 -20.90
C ARG A 431 -1.78 -15.58 -19.84
N CYS A 432 -3.03 -15.62 -20.27
CA CYS A 432 -4.11 -16.24 -19.53
C CYS A 432 -4.90 -17.18 -20.46
N GLU A 433 -5.58 -18.13 -19.87
CA GLU A 433 -6.46 -19.08 -20.57
C GLU A 433 -7.88 -18.97 -20.04
N ILE A 434 -8.83 -18.82 -20.94
CA ILE A 434 -10.27 -18.83 -20.63
C ILE A 434 -10.80 -20.21 -20.98
N LEU A 435 -11.46 -20.85 -20.01
CA LEU A 435 -11.97 -22.22 -20.07
C LEU A 435 -13.46 -22.24 -19.71
N LEU A 436 -14.17 -23.24 -20.21
CA LEU A 436 -15.49 -23.62 -19.70
C LEU A 436 -15.37 -24.73 -18.67
N ASP A 437 -16.09 -24.58 -17.55
CA ASP A 437 -16.31 -25.59 -16.55
C ASP A 437 -17.83 -25.71 -16.34
N GLY A 438 -18.45 -26.67 -17.04
CA GLY A 438 -19.88 -26.65 -17.27
C GLY A 438 -20.30 -25.41 -18.07
N ASP A 439 -21.24 -24.63 -17.54
CA ASP A 439 -21.67 -23.35 -18.12
C ASP A 439 -20.88 -22.12 -17.61
N ALA A 440 -19.93 -22.33 -16.70
CA ALA A 440 -19.16 -21.27 -16.06
C ALA A 440 -17.86 -20.98 -16.83
N LEU A 441 -17.58 -19.71 -17.07
CA LEU A 441 -16.31 -19.25 -17.62
C LEU A 441 -15.29 -19.05 -16.50
N LYS A 442 -14.15 -19.71 -16.60
CA LYS A 442 -13.00 -19.56 -15.70
C LYS A 442 -11.80 -19.00 -16.44
N VAL A 443 -11.02 -18.22 -15.76
CA VAL A 443 -9.74 -17.70 -16.28
C VAL A 443 -8.61 -18.24 -15.42
N GLN A 444 -7.55 -18.69 -16.08
CA GLN A 444 -6.29 -19.10 -15.45
C GLN A 444 -5.19 -18.13 -15.88
N TRP A 445 -4.59 -17.44 -14.92
CA TRP A 445 -3.59 -16.39 -15.15
C TRP A 445 -2.17 -16.90 -14.88
N GLY A 446 -1.27 -16.65 -15.85
CA GLY A 446 0.16 -16.87 -15.72
C GLY A 446 0.58 -18.31 -15.42
N PRO A 447 1.85 -18.51 -15.05
CA PRO A 447 2.41 -19.84 -14.74
C PRO A 447 1.72 -20.55 -13.57
N ALA A 448 1.28 -19.81 -12.55
CA ALA A 448 0.56 -20.37 -11.40
C ALA A 448 -0.89 -20.77 -11.71
N LYS A 449 -1.38 -20.49 -12.92
CA LYS A 449 -2.80 -20.68 -13.28
C LYS A 449 -3.73 -20.03 -12.25
N TYR A 450 -3.35 -18.82 -11.79
CA TYR A 450 -4.10 -18.11 -10.76
C TYR A 450 -5.54 -17.90 -11.22
N PRO A 451 -6.54 -18.38 -10.46
CA PRO A 451 -7.90 -18.47 -10.97
C PRO A 451 -8.65 -17.14 -10.92
N ALA A 452 -9.55 -16.94 -11.87
CA ALA A 452 -10.64 -15.97 -11.78
C ALA A 452 -11.90 -16.56 -12.43
N THR A 453 -13.05 -15.97 -12.13
CA THR A 453 -14.34 -16.33 -12.75
C THR A 453 -14.86 -15.16 -13.57
N LEU A 454 -15.59 -15.47 -14.65
CA LEU A 454 -16.29 -14.49 -15.48
C LEU A 454 -17.79 -14.77 -15.43
N LYS A 455 -18.56 -13.80 -15.00
CA LYS A 455 -20.02 -13.86 -14.99
C LYS A 455 -20.57 -12.80 -15.94
N HIS A 456 -21.45 -13.21 -16.87
CA HIS A 456 -22.09 -12.26 -17.79
C HIS A 456 -22.75 -11.11 -17.00
N TRP A 457 -22.52 -9.89 -17.46
CA TRP A 457 -23.02 -8.69 -16.81
C TRP A 457 -23.89 -7.83 -17.73
N ASN A 458 -23.43 -7.54 -18.96
CA ASN A 458 -24.19 -6.71 -19.92
C ASN A 458 -23.59 -6.81 -21.31
N ASN A 459 -24.39 -7.20 -22.36
CA ASN A 459 -23.89 -7.35 -23.72
C ASN A 459 -22.59 -8.17 -23.80
N GLY A 460 -21.49 -7.60 -24.32
CA GLY A 460 -20.17 -8.22 -24.37
C GLY A 460 -19.33 -8.05 -23.09
N ALA A 461 -19.90 -7.48 -22.03
CA ALA A 461 -19.22 -7.26 -20.76
C ALA A 461 -19.51 -8.35 -19.73
N PHE A 462 -18.49 -8.76 -19.00
CA PHE A 462 -18.50 -9.76 -17.94
C PHE A 462 -17.88 -9.20 -16.68
N MET A 463 -18.36 -9.63 -15.52
CA MET A 463 -17.73 -9.37 -14.24
C MET A 463 -16.64 -10.41 -14.00
N MET A 464 -15.40 -9.97 -13.92
CA MET A 464 -14.28 -10.80 -13.51
C MET A 464 -14.09 -10.70 -12.02
N GLN A 465 -13.99 -11.85 -11.35
CA GLN A 465 -13.76 -11.95 -9.92
C GLN A 465 -12.57 -12.85 -9.65
N PHE A 466 -11.54 -12.28 -9.03
CA PHE A 466 -10.45 -13.02 -8.41
C PHE A 466 -10.90 -13.65 -7.07
N PRO A 467 -10.24 -14.71 -6.60
CA PRO A 467 -10.58 -15.32 -5.31
C PRO A 467 -10.31 -14.38 -4.14
N GLY A 468 -11.09 -14.58 -3.07
CA GLY A 468 -10.94 -13.85 -1.82
C GLY A 468 -11.94 -12.70 -1.64
N ALA A 469 -12.38 -12.52 -0.39
CA ALA A 469 -13.35 -11.50 0.00
C ALA A 469 -12.82 -10.06 -0.10
N THR A 470 -11.53 -9.89 -0.37
CA THR A 470 -10.84 -8.60 -0.40
C THR A 470 -10.56 -8.10 -1.81
N GLN A 471 -11.02 -8.82 -2.83
CA GLN A 471 -10.85 -8.46 -4.24
C GLN A 471 -12.15 -7.92 -4.81
N ALA A 472 -12.13 -6.65 -5.24
CA ALA A 472 -13.29 -6.08 -5.93
C ALA A 472 -13.46 -6.69 -7.32
N PRO A 473 -14.69 -7.02 -7.75
CA PRO A 473 -14.93 -7.45 -9.11
C PRO A 473 -14.68 -6.33 -10.11
N SER A 474 -14.14 -6.68 -11.28
CA SER A 474 -13.85 -5.73 -12.36
C SER A 474 -14.61 -6.06 -13.63
N VAL A 475 -14.96 -5.03 -14.41
CA VAL A 475 -15.61 -5.23 -15.71
C VAL A 475 -14.57 -5.65 -16.74
N THR A 476 -14.89 -6.72 -17.48
CA THR A 476 -14.11 -7.25 -18.60
C THR A 476 -14.99 -7.23 -19.85
N THR A 477 -14.57 -6.54 -20.90
CA THR A 477 -15.33 -6.41 -22.15
C THR A 477 -14.64 -7.16 -23.28
N PHE A 478 -15.34 -8.09 -23.93
CA PHE A 478 -14.81 -8.84 -25.05
C PHE A 478 -15.00 -8.11 -26.36
N MET A 479 -13.98 -8.17 -27.21
CA MET A 479 -14.00 -7.69 -28.60
C MET A 479 -14.32 -8.88 -29.49
N ILE A 480 -15.57 -8.93 -30.00
CA ILE A 480 -16.07 -10.03 -30.85
C ILE A 480 -15.82 -9.68 -32.30
N GLY A 481 -15.17 -10.60 -33.04
CA GLY A 481 -14.95 -10.50 -34.48
C GLY A 481 -16.19 -10.87 -35.31
N GLU A 482 -16.10 -10.64 -36.61
CA GLU A 482 -17.17 -11.00 -37.55
C GLU A 482 -17.44 -12.51 -37.60
N ASP A 483 -16.45 -13.33 -37.28
CA ASP A 483 -16.54 -14.79 -37.14
C ASP A 483 -17.25 -15.26 -35.85
N GLY A 484 -17.71 -14.30 -35.03
CA GLY A 484 -18.35 -14.56 -33.73
C GLY A 484 -17.39 -14.99 -32.61
N ALA A 485 -16.08 -15.12 -32.90
CA ALA A 485 -15.08 -15.45 -31.88
C ALA A 485 -14.53 -14.16 -31.23
N ALA A 486 -14.13 -14.27 -29.94
CA ALA A 486 -13.45 -13.15 -29.29
C ALA A 486 -12.02 -13.01 -29.85
N GLY A 487 -11.72 -11.84 -30.42
CA GLY A 487 -10.35 -11.48 -30.86
C GLY A 487 -9.46 -10.97 -29.71
N GLY A 488 -10.08 -10.61 -28.59
CA GLY A 488 -9.43 -10.11 -27.39
C GLY A 488 -10.44 -9.65 -26.35
N PHE A 489 -9.93 -9.14 -25.25
CA PHE A 489 -10.74 -8.48 -24.21
C PHE A 489 -9.97 -7.34 -23.55
N GLU A 490 -10.69 -6.42 -22.97
CA GLU A 490 -10.16 -5.35 -22.11
C GLU A 490 -10.74 -5.50 -20.71
N THR A 491 -9.89 -5.38 -19.70
CA THR A 491 -10.30 -5.32 -18.29
C THR A 491 -9.78 -4.05 -17.65
N GLU A 492 -10.60 -3.43 -16.81
CA GLU A 492 -10.26 -2.17 -16.13
C GLU A 492 -8.97 -2.30 -15.30
N ALA A 493 -8.71 -3.48 -14.73
CA ALA A 493 -7.59 -3.71 -13.83
C ALA A 493 -6.26 -4.02 -14.56
N LEU A 494 -6.31 -4.72 -15.70
CA LEU A 494 -5.12 -5.30 -16.35
C LEU A 494 -4.92 -4.84 -17.81
N GLY A 495 -5.84 -3.99 -18.33
CA GLY A 495 -5.76 -3.50 -19.70
C GLY A 495 -6.21 -4.53 -20.75
N THR A 496 -5.62 -4.46 -21.95
CA THR A 496 -6.06 -5.21 -23.13
C THR A 496 -5.26 -6.50 -23.31
N PHE A 497 -5.96 -7.58 -23.63
CA PHE A 497 -5.42 -8.88 -23.98
C PHE A 497 -5.87 -9.27 -25.39
N THR A 498 -4.94 -9.78 -26.20
CA THR A 498 -5.21 -10.22 -27.58
C THR A 498 -5.22 -11.75 -27.62
N ARG A 499 -6.17 -12.32 -28.38
CA ARG A 499 -6.26 -13.76 -28.54
C ARG A 499 -5.05 -14.31 -29.29
N VAL A 500 -4.40 -15.32 -28.71
CA VAL A 500 -3.33 -16.05 -29.40
C VAL A 500 -3.96 -16.96 -30.44
N ARG A 501 -3.64 -16.73 -31.70
CA ARG A 501 -4.03 -17.64 -32.82
C ARG A 501 -2.93 -18.68 -32.95
N GLU A 502 -3.29 -19.95 -32.86
CA GLU A 502 -2.37 -21.01 -33.23
C GLU A 502 -1.95 -20.79 -34.70
N LYS A 503 -0.64 -20.74 -34.95
CA LYS A 503 -0.15 -20.78 -36.32
C LYS A 503 -0.54 -22.14 -36.89
N LYS A 504 -1.45 -22.15 -37.89
CA LYS A 504 -1.79 -23.33 -38.67
C LYS A 504 -0.55 -23.85 -39.40
#